data_971b267c6cef202bb675abc124c5d12a
#
_entry.id   971b267c6cef202bb675abc124c5d12a
#
_cell.length_a   1.000
_cell.length_b   1.000
_cell.length_c   1.000
_cell.angle_alpha   90.00
_cell.angle_beta   90.00
_cell.angle_gamma   90.00
#
_symmetry.space_group_name_H-M   'P 1'
#
loop_
_entity.id
_entity.type
_entity.pdbx_description
1 polymer ?
#
loop_
_entity_poly.entity_id
_entity_poly.type
_entity_poly.pdbx_seq_one_letter_code
_entity_poly.pdbx_strand_id
1 'polypeptide(L)'
;MKIAALFLMFHCLSSSYSQTIGLHSFATGFTRPVEITNAGDSRLFIVEQGGLIKILNSDGSVNPNAFLTISTLITNSGEQGLLGLAFHPNYTVNGLFFINYINLSGDTVIAKYSVNPGNPNLADASSGTILLTISQPYTNHKGGTLKFGPDGYLYIGMGDGGDSGDPENRAQNIDTLLGKMLRIDVNSGTPYGIPSGNP
;
A
#
# COMPACT_ATOMS: atom_id res chain seq x y z
N MET A 1 -3.50 -76.97 -19.42
CA MET A 1 -2.55 -75.87 -19.54
C MET A 1 -3.06 -74.70 -18.69
N LYS A 2 -2.41 -74.37 -17.57
CA LYS A 2 -2.77 -73.21 -16.75
C LYS A 2 -1.76 -72.08 -17.07
N ILE A 3 -2.25 -71.00 -17.65
CA ILE A 3 -1.45 -69.82 -17.93
C ILE A 3 -1.43 -68.97 -16.67
N ALA A 4 -0.26 -68.83 -16.04
CA ALA A 4 -0.05 -67.87 -14.93
C ALA A 4 0.28 -66.51 -15.51
N ALA A 5 -0.58 -65.51 -15.27
CA ALA A 5 -0.32 -64.13 -15.62
C ALA A 5 0.55 -63.49 -14.54
N LEU A 6 1.78 -63.09 -14.93
CA LEU A 6 2.74 -62.36 -14.10
C LEU A 6 2.38 -60.89 -14.13
N PHE A 7 1.83 -60.33 -13.05
CA PHE A 7 1.63 -58.86 -12.88
C PHE A 7 2.95 -58.22 -12.44
N LEU A 8 3.60 -57.48 -13.34
CA LEU A 8 4.69 -56.60 -13.01
C LEU A 8 4.15 -55.31 -12.37
N MET A 9 4.28 -55.15 -11.07
CA MET A 9 4.02 -53.88 -10.38
C MET A 9 5.19 -52.92 -10.62
N PHE A 10 4.98 -51.92 -11.47
CA PHE A 10 5.91 -50.78 -11.59
C PHE A 10 5.72 -49.89 -10.37
N HIS A 11 6.69 -49.92 -9.45
CA HIS A 11 6.79 -48.93 -8.37
C HIS A 11 7.42 -47.67 -8.95
N CYS A 12 6.61 -46.64 -9.14
CA CYS A 12 7.11 -45.30 -9.46
C CYS A 12 7.65 -44.68 -8.17
N LEU A 13 8.97 -44.71 -8.01
CA LEU A 13 9.68 -44.00 -6.91
C LEU A 13 9.68 -42.50 -7.25
N SER A 14 8.67 -41.76 -6.76
CA SER A 14 8.68 -40.31 -6.80
C SER A 14 9.62 -39.78 -5.69
N SER A 15 10.79 -39.29 -6.07
CA SER A 15 11.68 -38.57 -5.16
C SER A 15 11.09 -37.20 -4.88
N SER A 16 10.54 -36.98 -3.69
CA SER A 16 10.11 -35.66 -3.22
C SER A 16 11.34 -34.90 -2.73
N TYR A 17 11.71 -33.84 -3.44
CA TYR A 17 12.75 -32.93 -2.97
C TYR A 17 12.07 -31.85 -2.10
N SER A 18 12.44 -31.78 -0.82
CA SER A 18 12.07 -30.67 0.04
C SER A 18 12.92 -29.45 -0.34
N GLN A 19 12.27 -28.36 -0.73
CA GLN A 19 12.97 -27.08 -0.92
C GLN A 19 13.13 -26.40 0.43
N THR A 20 14.36 -26.06 0.78
CA THR A 20 14.64 -25.23 1.96
C THR A 20 14.59 -23.77 1.56
N ILE A 21 13.64 -23.01 2.13
CA ILE A 21 13.56 -21.56 1.95
C ILE A 21 14.38 -20.91 3.08
N GLY A 22 15.39 -20.14 2.70
CA GLY A 22 16.19 -19.32 3.61
C GLY A 22 15.83 -17.85 3.45
N LEU A 23 15.83 -17.09 4.55
CA LEU A 23 15.71 -15.63 4.53
C LEU A 23 17.10 -15.02 4.72
N HIS A 24 17.43 -14.07 3.85
CA HIS A 24 18.63 -13.26 3.96
C HIS A 24 18.25 -11.79 4.17
N SER A 25 18.94 -11.12 5.12
CA SER A 25 18.77 -9.68 5.30
C SER A 25 19.28 -8.96 4.05
N PHE A 26 18.44 -8.15 3.43
CA PHE A 26 18.80 -7.35 2.26
C PHE A 26 19.19 -5.92 2.65
N ALA A 27 18.45 -5.30 3.57
CA ALA A 27 18.72 -3.96 4.07
C ALA A 27 18.19 -3.78 5.49
N THR A 28 18.74 -2.80 6.22
CA THR A 28 18.35 -2.43 7.59
C THR A 28 18.25 -0.93 7.73
N GLY A 29 17.94 -0.41 8.93
CA GLY A 29 17.90 1.03 9.22
C GLY A 29 16.55 1.69 8.96
N PHE A 30 15.48 0.91 8.86
CA PHE A 30 14.11 1.41 8.76
C PHE A 30 13.45 1.45 10.14
N THR A 31 12.61 2.47 10.35
CA THR A 31 11.88 2.68 11.61
C THR A 31 10.40 2.44 11.38
N ARG A 32 9.85 1.37 11.94
CA ARG A 32 8.42 0.98 11.78
C ARG A 32 7.97 0.98 10.32
N PRO A 33 8.64 0.20 9.43
CA PRO A 33 8.23 0.11 8.04
C PRO A 33 6.88 -0.61 7.94
N VAL A 34 5.94 -0.05 7.18
CA VAL A 34 4.56 -0.57 7.03
C VAL A 34 4.25 -0.98 5.59
N GLU A 35 4.95 -0.44 4.61
CA GLU A 35 4.78 -0.83 3.22
C GLU A 35 6.10 -0.75 2.45
N ILE A 36 6.23 -1.62 1.45
CA ILE A 36 7.27 -1.58 0.42
C ILE A 36 6.59 -1.58 -0.94
N THR A 37 6.96 -0.66 -1.81
CA THR A 37 6.38 -0.56 -3.15
C THR A 37 7.44 -0.13 -4.17
N ASN A 38 7.07 -0.11 -5.46
CA ASN A 38 7.94 0.17 -6.60
C ASN A 38 7.28 1.17 -7.54
N ALA A 39 8.07 2.05 -8.14
CA ALA A 39 7.62 3.07 -9.09
C ALA A 39 7.74 2.65 -10.57
N GLY A 40 7.99 1.37 -10.83
CA GLY A 40 8.25 0.83 -12.18
C GLY A 40 9.72 0.86 -12.57
N ASP A 41 10.63 1.15 -11.63
CA ASP A 41 12.08 1.13 -11.82
C ASP A 41 12.78 0.23 -10.78
N SER A 42 14.10 0.28 -10.69
CA SER A 42 14.89 -0.58 -9.80
C SER A 42 14.86 -0.15 -8.32
N ARG A 43 14.26 1.00 -8.00
CA ARG A 43 14.18 1.49 -6.61
C ARG A 43 12.99 0.86 -5.90
N LEU A 44 13.16 0.64 -4.61
CA LEU A 44 12.07 0.29 -3.70
C LEU A 44 11.80 1.48 -2.78
N PHE A 45 10.54 1.75 -2.54
CA PHE A 45 10.10 2.83 -1.66
C PHE A 45 9.54 2.22 -0.39
N ILE A 46 10.16 2.57 0.75
CA ILE A 46 9.82 2.05 2.07
C ILE A 46 9.03 3.12 2.81
N VAL A 47 7.79 2.81 3.13
CA VAL A 47 6.92 3.68 3.92
C VAL A 47 7.18 3.41 5.39
N GLU A 48 7.66 4.43 6.11
CA GLU A 48 7.79 4.41 7.55
C GLU A 48 6.58 5.08 8.19
N GLN A 49 5.97 4.42 9.16
CA GLN A 49 4.75 4.88 9.83
C GLN A 49 4.91 6.30 10.42
N GLY A 50 6.14 6.69 10.76
CA GLY A 50 6.50 8.02 11.27
C GLY A 50 6.42 9.16 10.27
N GLY A 51 5.95 8.91 9.03
CA GLY A 51 5.73 9.95 8.03
C GLY A 51 6.89 10.14 7.05
N LEU A 52 7.76 9.14 6.88
CA LEU A 52 8.84 9.17 5.91
C LEU A 52 8.62 8.12 4.82
N ILE A 53 8.98 8.47 3.60
CA ILE A 53 9.14 7.51 2.51
C ILE A 53 10.63 7.50 2.17
N LYS A 54 11.29 6.36 2.32
CA LYS A 54 12.72 6.17 2.03
C LYS A 54 12.91 5.41 0.72
N ILE A 55 14.02 5.68 0.04
CA ILE A 55 14.41 4.92 -1.16
C ILE A 55 15.47 3.89 -0.77
N LEU A 56 15.19 2.64 -1.08
CA LEU A 56 16.11 1.51 -1.01
C LEU A 56 16.54 1.14 -2.43
N ASN A 57 17.83 1.21 -2.70
CA ASN A 57 18.41 0.89 -3.99
C ASN A 57 18.61 -0.62 -4.18
N SER A 58 18.80 -1.06 -5.41
CA SER A 58 18.99 -2.47 -5.78
C SER A 58 20.26 -3.11 -5.20
N ASP A 59 21.23 -2.29 -4.78
CA ASP A 59 22.46 -2.74 -4.10
C ASP A 59 22.30 -2.85 -2.56
N GLY A 60 21.10 -2.60 -2.02
CA GLY A 60 20.81 -2.61 -0.60
C GLY A 60 21.13 -1.30 0.13
N SER A 61 21.67 -0.29 -0.55
CA SER A 61 21.91 1.04 0.05
C SER A 61 20.60 1.82 0.19
N VAL A 62 20.50 2.62 1.24
CA VAL A 62 19.36 3.52 1.48
C VAL A 62 19.82 4.96 1.18
N ASN A 63 19.03 5.69 0.41
CA ASN A 63 19.32 7.08 0.14
C ASN A 63 19.37 7.90 1.45
N PRO A 64 20.34 8.83 1.60
CA PRO A 64 20.53 9.59 2.84
C PRO A 64 19.35 10.51 3.15
N ASN A 65 18.66 11.00 2.12
CA ASN A 65 17.47 11.84 2.25
C ASN A 65 16.21 11.01 1.99
N ALA A 66 15.17 11.23 2.77
CA ALA A 66 13.86 10.65 2.49
C ALA A 66 13.30 11.20 1.15
N PHE A 67 12.60 10.36 0.41
CA PHE A 67 11.86 10.77 -0.79
C PHE A 67 10.77 11.79 -0.45
N LEU A 68 10.01 11.52 0.62
CA LEU A 68 9.00 12.44 1.17
C LEU A 68 9.07 12.42 2.70
N THR A 69 8.82 13.58 3.31
CA THR A 69 8.65 13.71 4.77
C THR A 69 7.38 14.50 5.06
N ILE A 70 6.43 13.88 5.78
CA ILE A 70 5.18 14.49 6.23
C ILE A 70 4.96 14.33 7.75
N SER A 71 6.03 14.10 8.50
CA SER A 71 5.97 13.82 9.95
C SER A 71 5.26 14.90 10.77
N THR A 72 5.22 16.14 10.28
CA THR A 72 4.52 17.26 10.92
C THR A 72 3.03 17.33 10.62
N LEU A 73 2.54 16.53 9.66
CA LEU A 73 1.14 16.51 9.21
C LEU A 73 0.33 15.36 9.80
N ILE A 74 0.99 14.43 10.51
CA ILE A 74 0.40 13.17 10.91
C ILE A 74 0.34 13.00 12.43
N THR A 75 -0.67 12.27 12.89
CA THR A 75 -0.63 11.58 14.18
C THR A 75 0.09 10.24 13.98
N ASN A 76 1.05 9.94 14.86
CA ASN A 76 1.90 8.74 14.77
C ASN A 76 1.88 7.98 16.10
N SER A 77 0.81 7.22 16.35
CA SER A 77 0.68 6.34 17.53
C SER A 77 -0.20 5.13 17.19
N GLY A 78 0.07 3.99 17.80
CA GLY A 78 -0.70 2.77 17.54
C GLY A 78 -0.73 2.42 16.05
N GLU A 79 -1.92 2.41 15.45
CA GLU A 79 -2.15 2.14 14.02
C GLU A 79 -2.21 3.41 13.16
N GLN A 80 -2.00 4.58 13.76
CA GLN A 80 -2.00 5.86 13.06
C GLN A 80 -0.61 6.19 12.49
N GLY A 81 -0.56 6.95 11.40
CA GLY A 81 0.70 7.36 10.76
C GLY A 81 0.56 7.53 9.25
N LEU A 82 1.69 7.47 8.56
CA LEU A 82 1.75 7.28 7.11
C LEU A 82 1.60 5.76 6.85
N LEU A 83 0.55 5.35 6.13
CA LEU A 83 0.11 3.96 6.07
C LEU A 83 0.16 3.35 4.67
N GLY A 84 0.15 4.16 3.61
CA GLY A 84 0.13 3.63 2.26
C GLY A 84 0.74 4.56 1.21
N LEU A 85 1.22 3.96 0.12
CA LEU A 85 1.83 4.63 -1.02
C LEU A 85 1.47 3.89 -2.31
N ALA A 86 0.98 4.62 -3.31
CA ALA A 86 0.80 4.10 -4.66
C ALA A 86 1.34 5.08 -5.69
N PHE A 87 2.17 4.60 -6.60
CA PHE A 87 2.60 5.37 -7.77
C PHE A 87 1.54 5.28 -8.87
N HIS A 88 1.30 6.40 -9.55
CA HIS A 88 0.41 6.42 -10.70
C HIS A 88 0.90 5.42 -11.78
N PRO A 89 0.03 4.71 -12.51
CA PRO A 89 0.47 3.80 -13.57
C PRO A 89 1.40 4.43 -14.62
N ASN A 90 1.23 5.74 -14.88
CA ASN A 90 2.08 6.52 -15.76
C ASN A 90 3.10 7.40 -14.99
N TYR A 91 3.56 6.94 -13.81
CA TYR A 91 4.46 7.73 -12.95
C TYR A 91 5.72 8.22 -13.67
N THR A 92 6.31 7.42 -14.52
CA THR A 92 7.49 7.80 -15.31
C THR A 92 7.27 9.01 -16.23
N VAL A 93 6.01 9.32 -16.56
CA VAL A 93 5.62 10.45 -17.42
C VAL A 93 5.11 11.63 -16.60
N ASN A 94 4.24 11.36 -15.62
CA ASN A 94 3.53 12.41 -14.89
C ASN A 94 4.09 12.70 -13.48
N GLY A 95 4.95 11.82 -12.96
CA GLY A 95 5.55 11.96 -11.64
C GLY A 95 4.58 11.92 -10.46
N LEU A 96 3.32 11.48 -10.67
CA LEU A 96 2.28 11.51 -9.65
C LEU A 96 2.32 10.26 -8.76
N PHE A 97 2.12 10.46 -7.47
CA PHE A 97 1.93 9.38 -6.50
C PHE A 97 0.91 9.80 -5.43
N PHE A 98 0.41 8.81 -4.70
CA PHE A 98 -0.68 8.95 -3.74
C PHE A 98 -0.28 8.33 -2.43
N ILE A 99 -0.66 8.98 -1.33
CA ILE A 99 -0.39 8.50 0.02
C ILE A 99 -1.68 8.43 0.83
N ASN A 100 -1.70 7.49 1.78
CA ASN A 100 -2.71 7.38 2.82
C ASN A 100 -2.05 7.66 4.16
N TYR A 101 -2.57 8.61 4.91
CA TYR A 101 -2.05 8.93 6.24
C TYR A 101 -3.16 9.36 7.19
N ILE A 102 -2.86 9.30 8.49
CA ILE A 102 -3.75 9.82 9.53
C ILE A 102 -3.29 11.20 9.94
N ASN A 103 -4.15 12.21 9.75
CA ASN A 103 -3.85 13.59 10.06
C ASN A 103 -3.84 13.87 11.58
N LEU A 104 -3.54 15.12 11.97
CA LEU A 104 -3.47 15.52 13.38
C LEU A 104 -4.83 15.47 14.11
N SER A 105 -5.94 15.43 13.36
CA SER A 105 -7.30 15.23 13.92
C SER A 105 -7.67 13.75 14.09
N GLY A 106 -6.81 12.83 13.63
CA GLY A 106 -7.07 11.38 13.69
C GLY A 106 -7.83 10.84 12.48
N ASP A 107 -8.12 11.66 11.46
CA ASP A 107 -8.85 11.28 10.26
C ASP A 107 -7.92 10.69 9.20
N THR A 108 -8.43 9.75 8.39
CA THR A 108 -7.73 9.26 7.21
C THR A 108 -7.74 10.29 6.10
N VAL A 109 -6.58 10.55 5.52
CA VAL A 109 -6.40 11.45 4.38
C VAL A 109 -5.77 10.68 3.23
N ILE A 110 -6.39 10.78 2.05
CA ILE A 110 -5.80 10.39 0.77
C ILE A 110 -5.33 11.65 0.08
N ALA A 111 -4.03 11.72 -0.20
CA ALA A 111 -3.43 12.90 -0.84
C ALA A 111 -2.60 12.50 -2.07
N LYS A 112 -2.61 13.40 -3.06
CA LYS A 112 -1.80 13.34 -4.26
C LYS A 112 -0.57 14.23 -4.10
N TYR A 113 0.58 13.74 -4.54
CA TYR A 113 1.83 14.47 -4.61
C TYR A 113 2.48 14.28 -5.99
N SER A 114 3.48 15.08 -6.29
CA SER A 114 4.35 14.89 -7.46
C SER A 114 5.82 14.75 -7.04
N VAL A 115 6.59 14.09 -7.91
CA VAL A 115 8.05 14.08 -7.80
C VAL A 115 8.61 15.47 -8.12
N ASN A 116 9.73 15.81 -7.50
CA ASN A 116 10.45 17.03 -7.84
C ASN A 116 11.01 16.95 -9.28
N PRO A 117 10.71 17.94 -10.16
CA PRO A 117 11.14 17.89 -11.56
C PRO A 117 12.66 17.83 -11.76
N GLY A 118 13.42 18.37 -10.81
CA GLY A 118 14.89 18.43 -10.87
C GLY A 118 15.59 17.26 -10.18
N ASN A 119 14.84 16.42 -9.41
CA ASN A 119 15.44 15.31 -8.67
C ASN A 119 14.44 14.16 -8.49
N PRO A 120 14.59 13.06 -9.26
CA PRO A 120 13.67 11.93 -9.19
C PRO A 120 13.73 11.15 -7.85
N ASN A 121 14.69 11.47 -7.00
CA ASN A 121 14.83 10.89 -5.65
C ASN A 121 14.20 11.74 -4.54
N LEU A 122 13.50 12.81 -4.90
CA LEU A 122 12.78 13.68 -3.97
C LEU A 122 11.36 13.95 -4.48
N ALA A 123 10.40 13.95 -3.59
CA ALA A 123 9.07 14.50 -3.86
C ALA A 123 9.09 16.03 -3.75
N ASP A 124 8.19 16.69 -4.47
CA ASP A 124 7.84 18.08 -4.19
C ASP A 124 6.85 18.09 -3.00
N ALA A 125 7.36 18.37 -1.80
CA ALA A 125 6.55 18.39 -0.59
C ALA A 125 5.45 19.48 -0.61
N SER A 126 5.61 20.51 -1.46
CA SER A 126 4.62 21.59 -1.62
C SER A 126 3.48 21.23 -2.58
N SER A 127 3.62 20.15 -3.35
CA SER A 127 2.62 19.70 -4.33
C SER A 127 1.42 18.98 -3.70
N GLY A 128 1.44 18.74 -2.40
CA GLY A 128 0.42 17.98 -1.68
C GLY A 128 -0.99 18.51 -1.89
N THR A 129 -1.88 17.68 -2.44
CA THR A 129 -3.30 17.99 -2.66
C THR A 129 -4.16 16.91 -2.03
N ILE A 130 -5.01 17.29 -1.09
CA ILE A 130 -5.96 16.35 -0.47
C ILE A 130 -7.05 15.99 -1.48
N LEU A 131 -7.23 14.70 -1.70
CA LEU A 131 -8.32 14.16 -2.52
C LEU A 131 -9.53 13.82 -1.66
N LEU A 132 -9.32 13.13 -0.53
CA LEU A 132 -10.39 12.62 0.31
C LEU A 132 -9.96 12.66 1.77
N THR A 133 -10.87 13.07 2.66
CA THR A 133 -10.73 12.96 4.10
C THR A 133 -11.90 12.14 4.64
N ILE A 134 -11.60 11.12 5.45
CA ILE A 134 -12.58 10.21 6.04
C ILE A 134 -12.45 10.29 7.55
N SER A 135 -13.50 10.72 8.22
CA SER A 135 -13.53 10.81 9.68
C SER A 135 -13.39 9.42 10.31
N GLN A 136 -12.60 9.37 11.37
CA GLN A 136 -12.27 8.12 12.07
C GLN A 136 -12.66 8.22 13.54
N PRO A 137 -13.57 7.35 13.99
CA PRO A 137 -14.13 7.46 15.36
C PRO A 137 -13.15 6.99 16.44
N TYR A 138 -12.25 6.05 16.11
CA TYR A 138 -11.29 5.46 17.06
C TYR A 138 -9.86 5.55 16.52
N THR A 139 -8.88 5.18 17.34
CA THR A 139 -7.45 5.29 16.99
C THR A 139 -6.90 4.05 16.27
N ASN A 140 -7.67 2.98 16.15
CA ASN A 140 -7.32 1.70 15.54
C ASN A 140 -8.17 1.38 14.30
N HIS A 141 -7.89 0.26 13.66
CA HIS A 141 -8.56 -0.27 12.46
C HIS A 141 -8.59 0.74 11.29
N LYS A 142 -7.44 1.37 11.02
CA LYS A 142 -7.34 2.45 10.02
C LYS A 142 -7.32 1.95 8.57
N GLY A 143 -6.86 0.72 8.33
CA GLY A 143 -6.54 0.26 6.98
C GLY A 143 -5.27 0.94 6.46
N GLY A 144 -5.28 1.44 5.23
CA GLY A 144 -4.17 2.26 4.71
C GLY A 144 -3.69 1.90 3.32
N THR A 145 -3.89 0.66 2.88
CA THR A 145 -3.39 0.19 1.58
C THR A 145 -3.97 0.99 0.41
N LEU A 146 -3.08 1.39 -0.51
CA LEU A 146 -3.40 2.01 -1.80
C LEU A 146 -2.86 1.14 -2.93
N LYS A 147 -3.69 0.87 -3.96
CA LYS A 147 -3.23 0.17 -5.17
C LYS A 147 -4.01 0.63 -6.39
N PHE A 148 -3.32 0.79 -7.52
CA PHE A 148 -4.00 0.94 -8.79
C PHE A 148 -4.44 -0.43 -9.32
N GLY A 149 -5.69 -0.52 -9.73
CA GLY A 149 -6.24 -1.69 -10.42
C GLY A 149 -5.82 -1.71 -11.90
N PRO A 150 -6.05 -2.85 -12.59
CA PRO A 150 -5.81 -2.95 -14.02
C PRO A 150 -6.74 -2.05 -14.86
N ASP A 151 -7.81 -1.55 -14.26
CA ASP A 151 -8.74 -0.56 -14.82
C ASP A 151 -8.23 0.89 -14.71
N GLY A 152 -7.06 1.11 -14.09
CA GLY A 152 -6.42 2.41 -13.92
C GLY A 152 -6.98 3.27 -12.79
N TYR A 153 -7.95 2.77 -12.02
CA TYR A 153 -8.49 3.46 -10.85
C TYR A 153 -7.69 3.18 -9.58
N LEU A 154 -7.71 4.12 -8.65
CA LEU A 154 -7.08 3.97 -7.34
C LEU A 154 -8.04 3.27 -6.37
N TYR A 155 -7.62 2.13 -5.84
CA TYR A 155 -8.30 1.38 -4.81
C TYR A 155 -7.71 1.71 -3.44
N ILE A 156 -8.59 1.90 -2.44
CA ILE A 156 -8.25 2.33 -1.09
C ILE A 156 -8.86 1.33 -0.12
N GLY A 157 -8.02 0.61 0.63
CA GLY A 157 -8.46 -0.31 1.68
C GLY A 157 -8.70 0.41 2.99
N MET A 158 -9.97 0.44 3.44
CA MET A 158 -10.37 1.07 4.70
C MET A 158 -10.70 0.01 5.75
N GLY A 159 -10.21 0.22 6.98
CA GLY A 159 -10.73 -0.48 8.16
C GLY A 159 -12.11 0.05 8.56
N ASP A 160 -12.76 -0.63 9.49
CA ASP A 160 -14.08 -0.24 10.02
C ASP A 160 -14.03 0.99 10.95
N GLY A 161 -12.81 1.49 11.22
CA GLY A 161 -12.56 2.65 12.07
C GLY A 161 -12.48 2.32 13.56
N GLY A 162 -12.50 1.01 13.98
CA GLY A 162 -12.47 0.54 15.37
C GLY A 162 -13.86 0.67 16.03
N ASP A 163 -14.01 0.27 17.23
CA ASP A 163 -13.22 -0.43 18.22
C ASP A 163 -13.33 -1.95 17.99
N SER A 164 -13.02 -2.78 19.02
CA SER A 164 -13.17 -4.24 18.93
C SER A 164 -14.60 -4.65 18.60
N GLY A 165 -14.77 -5.52 17.56
CA GLY A 165 -16.07 -6.08 17.18
C GLY A 165 -16.97 -5.14 16.37
N ASP A 166 -16.45 -4.07 15.79
CA ASP A 166 -17.21 -3.11 14.96
C ASP A 166 -18.48 -2.61 15.68
N PRO A 167 -18.35 -1.91 16.81
CA PRO A 167 -19.47 -1.63 17.73
C PRO A 167 -20.60 -0.82 17.10
N GLU A 168 -20.32 -0.04 16.06
CA GLU A 168 -21.34 0.71 15.31
C GLU A 168 -21.72 0.05 13.99
N ASN A 169 -21.30 -1.21 13.77
CA ASN A 169 -21.61 -1.99 12.55
C ASN A 169 -21.26 -1.27 11.24
N ARG A 170 -20.16 -0.49 11.24
CA ARG A 170 -19.73 0.30 10.07
C ARG A 170 -19.28 -0.56 8.92
N ALA A 171 -18.61 -1.69 9.20
CA ALA A 171 -18.13 -2.59 8.16
C ALA A 171 -19.28 -3.15 7.30
N GLN A 172 -20.46 -3.39 7.91
CA GLN A 172 -21.65 -3.92 7.23
C GLN A 172 -22.61 -2.82 6.74
N ASN A 173 -22.43 -1.57 7.15
CA ASN A 173 -23.27 -0.47 6.72
C ASN A 173 -22.78 0.10 5.38
N ILE A 174 -23.57 -0.04 4.32
CA ILE A 174 -23.24 0.44 2.97
C ILE A 174 -23.16 1.97 2.87
N ASP A 175 -23.79 2.70 3.76
CA ASP A 175 -23.84 4.17 3.76
C ASP A 175 -22.58 4.82 4.38
N THR A 176 -21.58 4.03 4.77
CA THR A 176 -20.30 4.53 5.31
C THR A 176 -19.12 4.12 4.41
N LEU A 177 -18.06 4.93 4.41
CA LEU A 177 -16.81 4.62 3.71
C LEU A 177 -15.88 3.71 4.53
N LEU A 178 -16.18 3.50 5.82
CA LEU A 178 -15.40 2.65 6.72
C LEU A 178 -15.71 1.18 6.49
N GLY A 179 -14.70 0.32 6.63
CA GLY A 179 -14.81 -1.12 6.39
C GLY A 179 -15.05 -1.50 4.92
N LYS A 180 -14.61 -0.66 3.98
CA LYS A 180 -14.87 -0.81 2.54
C LYS A 180 -13.57 -0.84 1.73
N MET A 181 -13.67 -1.34 0.52
CA MET A 181 -12.71 -1.09 -0.55
C MET A 181 -13.29 0.03 -1.42
N LEU A 182 -12.71 1.22 -1.32
CA LEU A 182 -13.11 2.37 -2.13
C LEU A 182 -12.38 2.34 -3.47
N ARG A 183 -12.98 2.93 -4.51
CA ARG A 183 -12.41 3.06 -5.84
C ARG A 183 -12.69 4.46 -6.39
N ILE A 184 -11.64 5.19 -6.77
CA ILE A 184 -11.73 6.56 -7.30
C ILE A 184 -10.94 6.71 -8.59
N ASP A 185 -11.39 7.62 -9.45
CA ASP A 185 -10.67 8.04 -10.65
C ASP A 185 -9.88 9.31 -10.34
N VAL A 186 -8.55 9.19 -10.30
CA VAL A 186 -7.63 10.29 -10.02
C VAL A 186 -7.30 11.12 -11.26
N ASN A 187 -7.77 10.71 -12.44
CA ASN A 187 -7.54 11.36 -13.74
C ASN A 187 -8.70 12.23 -14.17
N SER A 188 -9.85 12.18 -13.50
CA SER A 188 -11.04 12.95 -13.83
C SER A 188 -11.68 13.56 -12.59
N GLY A 189 -12.53 14.56 -12.81
CA GLY A 189 -13.23 15.26 -11.73
C GLY A 189 -12.32 16.16 -10.89
N THR A 190 -12.90 16.78 -9.85
CA THR A 190 -12.18 17.62 -8.89
C THR A 190 -12.82 17.43 -7.51
N PRO A 191 -12.09 16.94 -6.50
CA PRO A 191 -10.68 16.53 -6.49
C PRO A 191 -10.41 15.16 -7.14
N TYR A 192 -11.42 14.33 -7.41
CA TYR A 192 -11.38 13.04 -8.11
C TYR A 192 -12.73 12.73 -8.75
N GLY A 193 -12.78 11.80 -9.69
CA GLY A 193 -14.01 11.26 -10.25
C GLY A 193 -14.50 10.00 -9.53
N ILE A 194 -15.79 9.73 -9.63
CA ILE A 194 -16.40 8.47 -9.17
C ILE A 194 -16.58 7.57 -10.39
N PRO A 195 -15.87 6.43 -10.47
CA PRO A 195 -16.03 5.49 -11.57
C PRO A 195 -17.46 4.97 -11.70
N SER A 196 -17.94 4.80 -12.92
CA SER A 196 -19.24 4.14 -13.15
C SER A 196 -19.24 2.72 -12.57
N GLY A 197 -20.37 2.33 -11.99
CA GLY A 197 -20.54 1.03 -11.34
C GLY A 197 -19.97 0.96 -9.89
N ASN A 198 -19.56 2.08 -9.30
CA ASN A 198 -19.46 2.15 -7.84
C ASN A 198 -20.87 2.06 -7.24
N PRO A 199 -21.04 1.38 -6.08
CA PRO A 199 -22.31 1.34 -5.36
C PRO A 199 -22.72 2.73 -4.87
#